data_3ffb12d9c846df23eba2023f2e838b6d
#
_entry.id   3ffb12d9c846df23eba2023f2e838b6d
#
_cell.length_a   1.000
_cell.length_b   1.000
_cell.length_c   1.000
_cell.angle_alpha   90.00
_cell.angle_beta   90.00
_cell.angle_gamma   90.00
#
_symmetry.space_group_name_H-M   'P 1'
#
loop_
_entity.id
_entity.type
_entity.pdbx_description
1 polymer ?
#
loop_
_entity_poly.entity_id
_entity_poly.type
_entity_poly.pdbx_seq_one_letter_code
_entity_poly.pdbx_strand_id
1 'polypeptide(L)'
;MGDTRINHKVTRTREFAVVLVTAPDVKTARKLARAALAARLVACANLIPRIESHYWWQGKIEASAEVLLVMKTTTARLADLEKLVVAKHPYDTPEFVVLAINRGNQRYLDWVKQSVA
;
A
#
# COMPACT_ATOMS: atom_id res chain seq x y z
N MET A 1 -29.36 15.49 -13.98
CA MET A 1 -29.34 15.23 -13.45
C MET A 1 -28.74 15.07 -12.77
N GLY A 2 -28.60 15.43 -12.80
CA GLY A 2 -27.94 15.51 -12.15
C GLY A 2 -27.87 14.65 -11.29
N ASP A 3 -27.41 14.38 -11.32
CA ASP A 3 -27.38 13.45 -10.66
C ASP A 3 -26.74 13.64 -9.46
N THR A 4 -27.30 13.79 -8.74
CA THR A 4 -26.83 14.09 -7.55
C THR A 4 -26.17 13.03 -6.94
N ARG A 5 -26.35 11.98 -7.39
CA ARG A 5 -25.77 10.92 -6.79
C ARG A 5 -24.46 11.07 -7.12
N ILE A 6 -24.17 11.94 -7.77
CA ILE A 6 -23.13 12.22 -8.17
C ILE A 6 -21.99 12.13 -7.54
N ASN A 7 -21.80 11.77 -6.65
CA ASN A 7 -20.70 11.50 -6.08
C ASN A 7 -19.95 10.51 -6.79
N HIS A 8 -20.26 10.13 -7.92
CA HIS A 8 -19.60 9.10 -8.65
C HIS A 8 -18.66 9.62 -9.69
N LYS A 9 -18.27 10.87 -9.58
CA LYS A 9 -17.33 11.38 -10.54
C LYS A 9 -16.05 10.57 -10.50
N VAL A 10 -15.62 10.07 -11.66
CA VAL A 10 -14.43 9.26 -11.80
C VAL A 10 -13.34 10.10 -12.44
N THR A 11 -12.15 10.05 -11.87
CA THR A 11 -11.01 10.79 -12.35
C THR A 11 -9.95 9.86 -12.89
N ARG A 12 -9.46 10.14 -14.07
CA ARG A 12 -8.31 9.42 -14.62
C ARG A 12 -7.06 10.16 -14.19
N THR A 13 -6.04 9.41 -13.79
CA THR A 13 -4.90 10.03 -13.16
C THR A 13 -3.65 9.16 -13.29
N ARG A 14 -2.50 9.75 -13.02
CA ARG A 14 -1.22 9.03 -12.87
C ARG A 14 -0.57 9.43 -11.56
N GLU A 15 -1.32 10.10 -10.69
CA GLU A 15 -0.77 10.61 -9.44
C GLU A 15 -0.84 9.66 -8.28
N PHE A 16 -1.56 8.56 -8.41
CA PHE A 16 -1.88 7.70 -7.27
C PHE A 16 -1.42 6.27 -7.49
N ALA A 17 -1.12 5.59 -6.42
CA ALA A 17 -0.63 4.21 -6.48
C ALA A 17 -1.11 3.39 -5.28
N VAL A 18 -1.21 2.09 -5.51
CA VAL A 18 -1.39 1.09 -4.47
C VAL A 18 -0.05 0.39 -4.30
N VAL A 19 0.39 0.23 -3.08
CA VAL A 19 1.64 -0.46 -2.77
C VAL A 19 1.32 -1.73 -2.00
N LEU A 20 1.86 -2.85 -2.44
CA LEU A 20 1.71 -4.14 -1.78
C LEU A 20 3.01 -4.50 -1.06
N VAL A 21 2.88 -4.87 0.20
CA VAL A 21 3.99 -5.33 1.03
C VAL A 21 3.50 -6.51 1.84
N THR A 22 4.31 -7.56 1.98
CA THR A 22 3.97 -8.66 2.88
C THR A 22 4.85 -8.58 4.12
N ALA A 23 4.32 -9.00 5.25
CA ALA A 23 5.02 -9.01 6.53
C ALA A 23 4.83 -10.37 7.21
N PRO A 24 5.76 -10.79 8.08
CA PRO A 24 5.67 -12.11 8.70
C PRO A 24 4.54 -12.24 9.70
N ASP A 25 4.08 -11.16 10.31
CA ASP A 25 3.04 -11.19 11.33
C ASP A 25 2.33 -9.83 11.42
N VAL A 26 1.23 -9.82 12.15
CA VAL A 26 0.41 -8.61 12.29
C VAL A 26 1.14 -7.51 13.05
N LYS A 27 1.96 -7.88 14.03
CA LYS A 27 2.72 -6.89 14.81
C LYS A 27 3.68 -6.10 13.92
N THR A 28 4.41 -6.80 13.07
CA THR A 28 5.33 -6.18 12.11
C THR A 28 4.56 -5.33 11.09
N ALA A 29 3.45 -5.86 10.58
CA ALA A 29 2.62 -5.13 9.63
C ALA A 29 2.09 -3.83 10.22
N ARG A 30 1.61 -3.86 11.46
CA ARG A 30 1.12 -2.65 12.15
C ARG A 30 2.23 -1.64 12.33
N LYS A 31 3.44 -2.11 12.65
CA LYS A 31 4.57 -1.21 12.85
C LYS A 31 4.93 -0.49 11.55
N LEU A 32 4.96 -1.23 10.43
CA LEU A 32 5.23 -0.64 9.12
C LEU A 32 4.13 0.35 8.73
N ALA A 33 2.87 -0.04 8.91
CA ALA A 33 1.72 0.80 8.57
C ALA A 33 1.74 2.12 9.35
N ARG A 34 1.98 2.03 10.65
CA ARG A 34 1.98 3.22 11.52
C ARG A 34 3.16 4.13 11.21
N ALA A 35 4.32 3.57 10.91
CA ALA A 35 5.48 4.37 10.54
C ALA A 35 5.23 5.12 9.24
N ALA A 36 4.64 4.46 8.25
CA ALA A 36 4.32 5.08 6.97
C ALA A 36 3.28 6.18 7.12
N LEU A 37 2.25 5.95 7.94
CA LEU A 37 1.21 6.94 8.21
C LEU A 37 1.76 8.14 8.98
N ALA A 38 2.57 7.90 10.00
CA ALA A 38 3.14 8.97 10.81
C ALA A 38 4.06 9.87 9.99
N ALA A 39 4.75 9.32 9.02
CA ALA A 39 5.60 10.06 8.12
C ALA A 39 4.85 10.71 6.95
N ARG A 40 3.53 10.55 6.90
CA ARG A 40 2.68 11.09 5.84
C ARG A 40 3.05 10.55 4.45
N LEU A 41 3.53 9.32 4.41
CA LEU A 41 3.91 8.67 3.15
C LEU A 41 2.78 7.85 2.53
N VAL A 42 1.73 7.57 3.29
CA VAL A 42 0.54 6.89 2.78
C VAL A 42 -0.71 7.53 3.39
N ALA A 43 -1.81 7.46 2.68
CA ALA A 43 -3.11 7.93 3.18
C ALA A 43 -3.77 6.87 4.06
N CYS A 44 -3.59 5.61 3.71
CA CYS A 44 -4.10 4.49 4.50
C CYS A 44 -3.28 3.24 4.24
N ALA A 45 -3.37 2.31 5.18
CA ALA A 45 -2.79 0.99 5.04
C ALA A 45 -3.82 -0.01 5.52
N ASN A 46 -4.22 -0.91 4.63
CA ASN A 46 -5.13 -1.99 4.97
C ASN A 46 -4.30 -3.25 5.21
N LEU A 47 -4.58 -3.94 6.30
CA LEU A 47 -3.88 -5.16 6.63
C LEU A 47 -4.84 -6.34 6.43
N ILE A 48 -4.39 -7.31 5.64
CA ILE A 48 -5.12 -8.56 5.44
C ILE A 48 -4.32 -9.65 6.15
N PRO A 49 -4.78 -10.08 7.33
CA PRO A 49 -4.03 -11.05 8.11
C PRO A 49 -4.18 -12.45 7.54
N ARG A 50 -3.12 -13.22 7.74
CA ARG A 50 -3.13 -14.65 7.43
C ARG A 50 -3.40 -15.01 5.99
N ILE A 51 -2.73 -14.37 5.08
CA ILE A 51 -2.69 -14.90 3.72
C ILE A 51 -1.74 -16.09 3.72
N GLU A 52 -1.99 -17.02 2.82
CA GLU A 52 -1.13 -18.17 2.66
C GLU A 52 -0.26 -17.91 1.43
N SER A 53 1.06 -17.78 1.65
CA SER A 53 1.98 -17.44 0.57
C SER A 53 2.79 -18.66 0.18
N HIS A 54 2.86 -18.95 -1.13
CA HIS A 54 3.66 -20.02 -1.69
C HIS A 54 4.66 -19.37 -2.65
N TYR A 55 5.93 -19.66 -2.50
CA TYR A 55 6.95 -18.94 -3.25
C TYR A 55 8.23 -19.74 -3.40
N TRP A 56 9.07 -19.34 -4.34
CA TRP A 56 10.39 -19.92 -4.51
C TRP A 56 11.37 -19.25 -3.57
N TRP A 57 12.11 -20.07 -2.85
CA TRP A 57 13.17 -19.58 -1.96
C TRP A 57 14.32 -20.58 -1.98
N GLN A 58 15.50 -20.11 -2.38
CA GLN A 58 16.72 -20.93 -2.42
C GLN A 58 16.52 -22.26 -3.14
N GLY A 59 15.89 -22.21 -4.29
CA GLY A 59 15.69 -23.39 -5.13
C GLY A 59 14.58 -24.33 -4.71
N LYS A 60 13.78 -23.96 -3.71
CA LYS A 60 12.68 -24.78 -3.23
C LYS A 60 11.39 -23.98 -3.18
N ILE A 61 10.28 -24.69 -3.25
CA ILE A 61 8.97 -24.09 -3.04
C ILE A 61 8.69 -24.11 -1.53
N GLU A 62 8.46 -22.94 -0.98
CA GLU A 62 8.17 -22.77 0.44
C GLU A 62 6.76 -22.22 0.61
N ALA A 63 6.20 -22.38 1.80
CA ALA A 63 4.90 -21.82 2.13
C ALA A 63 4.96 -21.22 3.53
N SER A 64 4.30 -20.10 3.72
CA SER A 64 4.22 -19.48 5.03
C SER A 64 2.96 -18.64 5.13
N ALA A 65 2.50 -18.40 6.37
CA ALA A 65 1.45 -17.45 6.62
C ALA A 65 2.06 -16.07 6.70
N GLU A 66 1.43 -15.11 6.05
CA GLU A 66 1.90 -13.73 6.06
C GLU A 66 0.74 -12.76 6.22
N VAL A 67 1.05 -11.50 6.40
CA VAL A 67 0.07 -10.42 6.40
C VAL A 67 0.32 -9.58 5.16
N LEU A 68 -0.72 -9.27 4.42
CA LEU A 68 -0.61 -8.41 3.24
C LEU A 68 -0.98 -6.99 3.64
N LEU A 69 -0.08 -6.04 3.39
CA LEU A 69 -0.38 -4.63 3.52
C LEU A 69 -0.75 -4.09 2.14
N VAL A 70 -1.86 -3.39 2.08
CA VAL A 70 -2.31 -2.70 0.87
C VAL A 70 -2.35 -1.22 1.23
N MET A 71 -1.44 -0.44 0.68
CA MET A 71 -1.32 0.97 1.04
C MET A 71 -1.69 1.86 -0.13
N LYS A 72 -2.33 2.99 0.13
CA LYS A 72 -2.69 3.95 -0.90
C LYS A 72 -1.91 5.23 -0.67
N THR A 73 -1.32 5.73 -1.75
CA THR A 73 -0.46 6.89 -1.67
C THR A 73 -0.44 7.64 -3.01
N THR A 74 0.35 8.69 -3.09
CA THR A 74 0.63 9.38 -4.35
C THR A 74 1.97 8.92 -4.90
N THR A 75 2.12 9.01 -6.21
CA THR A 75 3.38 8.60 -6.86
C THR A 75 4.56 9.42 -6.37
N ALA A 76 4.33 10.66 -5.94
CA ALA A 76 5.39 11.51 -5.42
C ALA A 76 6.01 10.98 -4.11
N ARG A 77 5.28 10.13 -3.38
CA ARG A 77 5.79 9.62 -2.09
C ARG A 77 6.43 8.24 -2.21
N LEU A 78 6.39 7.61 -3.37
CA LEU A 78 6.81 6.21 -3.51
C LEU A 78 8.28 5.96 -3.14
N ALA A 79 9.17 6.83 -3.56
CA ALA A 79 10.59 6.63 -3.27
C ALA A 79 10.88 6.67 -1.77
N ASP A 80 10.28 7.61 -1.06
CA ASP A 80 10.48 7.74 0.38
C ASP A 80 9.78 6.59 1.13
N LEU A 81 8.61 6.16 0.64
CA LEU A 81 7.91 5.02 1.21
C LEU A 81 8.74 3.75 1.08
N GLU A 82 9.33 3.52 -0.08
CA GLU A 82 10.17 2.35 -0.30
C GLU A 82 11.36 2.35 0.64
N LYS A 83 12.01 3.49 0.82
CA LYS A 83 13.15 3.61 1.75
C LYS A 83 12.73 3.26 3.17
N LEU A 84 11.59 3.76 3.60
CA LEU A 84 11.10 3.50 4.96
C LEU A 84 10.80 2.01 5.15
N VAL A 85 10.10 1.40 4.20
CA VAL A 85 9.72 -0.01 4.29
C VAL A 85 10.97 -0.89 4.31
N VAL A 86 11.89 -0.67 3.40
CA VAL A 86 13.12 -1.48 3.32
C VAL A 86 13.94 -1.34 4.59
N ALA A 87 14.03 -0.12 5.15
CA ALA A 87 14.81 0.12 6.36
C ALA A 87 14.22 -0.56 7.59
N LYS A 88 12.89 -0.69 7.66
CA LYS A 88 12.23 -1.21 8.84
C LYS A 88 11.77 -2.66 8.72
N HIS A 89 11.82 -3.23 7.53
CA HIS A 89 11.33 -4.59 7.30
C HIS A 89 12.32 -5.62 7.81
N PRO A 90 11.85 -6.69 8.45
CA PRO A 90 12.75 -7.75 8.95
C PRO A 90 13.31 -8.66 7.85
N TYR A 91 12.71 -8.68 6.66
CA TYR A 91 13.23 -9.53 5.59
C TYR A 91 14.42 -8.86 4.91
N ASP A 92 15.34 -9.68 4.44
CA ASP A 92 16.47 -9.20 3.66
C ASP A 92 15.98 -8.68 2.31
N THR A 93 14.99 -9.33 1.72
CA THR A 93 14.43 -8.94 0.43
C THR A 93 12.91 -8.79 0.58
N PRO A 94 12.43 -7.66 1.09
CA PRO A 94 10.99 -7.48 1.28
C PRO A 94 10.27 -7.24 -0.04
N GLU A 95 9.00 -7.65 -0.11
CA GLU A 95 8.15 -7.31 -1.23
C GLU A 95 7.80 -5.83 -1.13
N PHE A 96 7.95 -5.11 -2.22
CA PHE A 96 7.47 -3.74 -2.35
C PHE A 96 7.05 -3.59 -3.80
N VAL A 97 5.76 -3.73 -4.07
CA VAL A 97 5.24 -3.73 -5.43
C VAL A 97 4.28 -2.57 -5.61
N VAL A 98 4.45 -1.81 -6.66
CA VAL A 98 3.63 -0.64 -6.94
C VAL A 98 2.66 -0.95 -8.07
N LEU A 99 1.39 -0.68 -7.83
CA LEU A 99 0.36 -0.77 -8.85
C LEU A 99 -0.19 0.63 -9.09
N ALA A 100 -0.23 1.04 -10.35
CA ALA A 100 -0.76 2.36 -10.69
C ALA A 100 -2.27 2.37 -10.53
N ILE A 101 -2.81 3.44 -9.95
CA ILE A 101 -4.24 3.67 -9.95
C ILE A 101 -4.53 4.58 -11.13
N ASN A 102 -5.15 4.03 -12.16
CA ASN A 102 -5.42 4.78 -13.37
C ASN A 102 -6.67 5.64 -13.27
N ARG A 103 -7.59 5.28 -12.42
CA ARG A 103 -8.84 6.00 -12.25
C ARG A 103 -9.46 5.64 -10.90
N GLY A 104 -10.25 6.51 -10.37
CA GLY A 104 -10.96 6.27 -9.12
C GLY A 104 -11.99 7.37 -8.86
N ASN A 105 -12.73 7.23 -7.77
CA ASN A 105 -13.66 8.23 -7.34
C ASN A 105 -12.89 9.50 -6.96
N GLN A 106 -13.28 10.63 -7.52
CA GLN A 106 -12.52 11.87 -7.33
C GLN A 106 -12.43 12.30 -5.88
N ARG A 107 -13.50 12.19 -5.13
CA ARG A 107 -13.50 12.61 -3.71
C ARG A 107 -12.57 11.74 -2.89
N TYR A 108 -12.53 10.46 -3.19
CA TYR A 108 -11.62 9.54 -2.50
C TYR A 108 -10.17 9.85 -2.86
N LEU A 109 -9.88 10.08 -4.14
CA LEU A 109 -8.52 10.40 -4.57
C LEU A 109 -8.06 11.74 -4.00
N ASP A 110 -8.96 12.72 -3.90
CA ASP A 110 -8.65 13.99 -3.24
C ASP A 110 -8.29 13.78 -1.78
N TRP A 111 -9.00 12.88 -1.10
CA TRP A 111 -8.69 12.54 0.27
C TRP A 111 -7.32 11.89 0.40
N VAL A 112 -6.98 10.98 -0.52
CA VAL A 112 -5.64 10.37 -0.53
C VAL A 112 -4.57 11.45 -0.67
N LYS A 113 -4.77 12.38 -1.61
CA LYS A 113 -3.80 13.44 -1.86
C LYS A 113 -3.63 14.36 -0.66
N GLN A 114 -4.74 14.71 -0.01
CA GLN A 114 -4.69 15.59 1.17
C GLN A 114 -4.06 14.92 2.39
N SER A 115 -4.08 13.62 2.46
CA SER A 115 -3.60 12.88 3.62
C SER A 115 -2.09 12.65 3.60
N VAL A 116 -1.44 12.77 2.45
CA VAL A 116 0.01 12.60 2.35
C VAL A 116 0.70 13.96 2.27
N ALA A 117 1.94 14.01 2.67
CA ALA A 117 2.70 15.26 2.68
C ALA A 117 3.34 15.56 1.33
#